data_6ba5f3558517349c8a04e064e6acf465
#
_entry.id   6ba5f3558517349c8a04e064e6acf465
#
_cell.length_a   1.000
_cell.length_b   1.000
_cell.length_c   1.000
_cell.angle_alpha   90.00
_cell.angle_beta   90.00
_cell.angle_gamma   90.00
#
_symmetry.space_group_name_H-M   'P 1'
#
loop_
_entity.id
_entity.type
_entity.pdbx_description
1 polymer ?
#
loop_
_entity_poly.entity_id
_entity_poly.type
_entity_poly.pdbx_seq_one_letter_code
_entity_poly.pdbx_strand_id
1 'polypeptide(L)'
;KEGETVLDLGSGGGFDCFLARGQVGEEGHIIGVDMTPEMVTLARENAQKSGYTNVEFRLGEIEHLPVSDESVDVIISNCVINLSLDKEQVFKEAYRVLKPGGRLAISDVVATAELPEQIRKDLAMMAGCIAGAEYVENIRTMMQNAGFKDIRLTPKDNSREILESWVPDRNIGDFVASYII
;
A
#
# COMPACT_ATOMS: atom_id res chain seq x y z
N LYS A 1 -15.77 6.87 -0.71
CA LYS A 1 -17.10 7.48 -0.84
C LYS A 1 -16.91 8.98 -1.05
N GLU A 2 -17.97 9.65 -1.52
CA GLU A 2 -17.94 11.10 -1.71
C GLU A 2 -17.65 11.84 -0.39
N GLY A 3 -16.77 12.86 -0.43
CA GLY A 3 -16.37 13.66 0.73
C GLY A 3 -15.35 13.02 1.68
N GLU A 4 -14.92 11.77 1.46
CA GLU A 4 -13.93 11.11 2.33
C GLU A 4 -12.52 11.67 2.14
N THR A 5 -11.73 11.63 3.22
CA THR A 5 -10.27 11.84 3.18
C THR A 5 -9.58 10.49 2.98
N VAL A 6 -8.79 10.37 1.91
CA VAL A 6 -8.05 9.15 1.55
C VAL A 6 -6.55 9.40 1.70
N LEU A 7 -5.85 8.45 2.31
CA LEU A 7 -4.40 8.41 2.38
C LEU A 7 -3.88 7.28 1.49
N ASP A 8 -2.93 7.57 0.62
CA ASP A 8 -2.22 6.62 -0.22
C ASP A 8 -0.80 6.40 0.29
N LEU A 9 -0.47 5.16 0.67
CA LEU A 9 0.85 4.78 1.14
C LEU A 9 1.73 4.37 -0.03
N GLY A 10 2.89 5.04 -0.20
CA GLY A 10 3.78 4.82 -1.33
C GLY A 10 3.17 5.34 -2.63
N SER A 11 2.71 6.59 -2.62
CA SER A 11 1.93 7.18 -3.70
C SER A 11 2.67 7.36 -5.03
N GLY A 12 4.00 7.22 -5.05
CA GLY A 12 4.79 7.39 -6.25
C GLY A 12 4.48 8.70 -6.97
N GLY A 13 4.26 8.64 -8.28
CA GLY A 13 3.88 9.80 -9.10
C GLY A 13 2.41 10.24 -8.98
N GLY A 14 1.63 9.66 -8.03
CA GLY A 14 0.27 10.08 -7.68
C GLY A 14 -0.85 9.34 -8.41
N PHE A 15 -0.58 8.25 -9.12
CA PHE A 15 -1.58 7.57 -9.96
C PHE A 15 -2.83 7.13 -9.17
N ASP A 16 -2.63 6.39 -8.08
CA ASP A 16 -3.76 5.88 -7.26
C ASP A 16 -4.48 7.04 -6.54
N CYS A 17 -3.74 8.08 -6.13
CA CYS A 17 -4.32 9.33 -5.60
C CYS A 17 -5.29 9.98 -6.59
N PHE A 18 -4.93 10.06 -7.87
CA PHE A 18 -5.77 10.68 -8.89
C PHE A 18 -7.02 9.84 -9.21
N LEU A 19 -6.89 8.51 -9.18
CA LEU A 19 -8.04 7.60 -9.29
C LEU A 19 -8.97 7.76 -8.08
N ALA A 20 -8.43 7.80 -6.87
CA ALA A 20 -9.19 7.98 -5.64
C ALA A 20 -9.93 9.33 -5.61
N ARG A 21 -9.30 10.41 -6.12
CA ARG A 21 -9.94 11.72 -6.26
C ARG A 21 -11.24 11.66 -7.05
N GLY A 22 -11.26 10.88 -8.14
CA GLY A 22 -12.47 10.69 -8.94
C GLY A 22 -13.62 10.03 -8.17
N GLN A 23 -13.33 9.30 -7.10
CA GLN A 23 -14.32 8.62 -6.27
C GLN A 23 -14.79 9.44 -5.07
N VAL A 24 -13.95 10.32 -4.54
CA VAL A 24 -14.31 11.15 -3.38
C VAL A 24 -14.90 12.51 -3.76
N GLY A 25 -14.79 12.90 -5.03
CA GLY A 25 -15.31 14.16 -5.53
C GLY A 25 -14.51 15.38 -5.08
N GLU A 26 -15.07 16.56 -5.34
CA GLU A 26 -14.39 17.84 -5.04
C GLU A 26 -14.34 18.17 -3.54
N GLU A 27 -15.31 17.69 -2.78
CA GLU A 27 -15.42 17.88 -1.32
C GLU A 27 -14.51 16.89 -0.54
N GLY A 28 -14.04 15.82 -1.18
CA GLY A 28 -13.10 14.86 -0.60
C GLY A 28 -11.67 15.39 -0.66
N HIS A 29 -10.78 14.74 0.11
CA HIS A 29 -9.37 15.11 0.17
C HIS A 29 -8.47 13.90 0.01
N ILE A 30 -7.38 14.03 -0.74
CA ILE A 30 -6.41 12.96 -0.98
C ILE A 30 -5.04 13.39 -0.45
N ILE A 31 -4.42 12.52 0.33
CA ILE A 31 -3.05 12.67 0.82
C ILE A 31 -2.23 11.51 0.26
N GLY A 32 -1.21 11.80 -0.52
CA GLY A 32 -0.20 10.82 -0.94
C GLY A 32 1.04 10.95 -0.08
N VAL A 33 1.58 9.84 0.41
CA VAL A 33 2.87 9.80 1.13
C VAL A 33 3.83 8.92 0.37
N ASP A 34 5.04 9.44 0.11
CA ASP A 34 6.14 8.68 -0.50
C ASP A 34 7.48 9.10 0.13
N MET A 35 8.40 8.15 0.26
CA MET A 35 9.73 8.41 0.84
C MET A 35 10.73 8.99 -0.15
N THR A 36 10.40 8.98 -1.45
CA THR A 36 11.27 9.39 -2.53
C THR A 36 11.00 10.85 -2.94
N PRO A 37 11.91 11.80 -2.71
CA PRO A 37 11.69 13.23 -3.03
C PRO A 37 11.31 13.47 -4.48
N GLU A 38 11.91 12.73 -5.42
CA GLU A 38 11.67 12.83 -6.85
C GLU A 38 10.23 12.41 -7.19
N MET A 39 9.70 11.36 -6.53
CA MET A 39 8.33 10.92 -6.73
C MET A 39 7.33 11.94 -6.19
N VAL A 40 7.57 12.48 -5.00
CA VAL A 40 6.74 13.55 -4.43
C VAL A 40 6.72 14.79 -5.33
N THR A 41 7.87 15.16 -5.89
CA THR A 41 7.97 16.28 -6.83
C THR A 41 7.15 16.01 -8.09
N LEU A 42 7.33 14.85 -8.70
CA LEU A 42 6.58 14.42 -9.88
C LEU A 42 5.07 14.41 -9.63
N ALA A 43 4.64 13.87 -8.47
CA ALA A 43 3.23 13.80 -8.10
C ALA A 43 2.61 15.20 -7.97
N ARG A 44 3.33 16.14 -7.34
CA ARG A 44 2.90 17.55 -7.23
C ARG A 44 2.77 18.23 -8.58
N GLU A 45 3.75 18.02 -9.49
CA GLU A 45 3.68 18.54 -10.86
C GLU A 45 2.49 17.97 -11.63
N ASN A 46 2.24 16.66 -11.50
CA ASN A 46 1.10 16.00 -12.14
C ASN A 46 -0.24 16.55 -11.61
N ALA A 47 -0.37 16.75 -10.30
CA ALA A 47 -1.56 17.36 -9.70
C ALA A 47 -1.79 18.79 -10.22
N GLN A 48 -0.72 19.60 -10.27
CA GLN A 48 -0.78 20.97 -10.78
C GLN A 48 -1.19 21.01 -12.25
N LYS A 49 -0.58 20.18 -13.10
CA LYS A 49 -0.90 20.09 -14.54
C LYS A 49 -2.36 19.67 -14.79
N SER A 50 -2.90 18.84 -13.89
CA SER A 50 -4.28 18.36 -13.95
C SER A 50 -5.29 19.31 -13.28
N GLY A 51 -4.84 20.38 -12.64
CA GLY A 51 -5.70 21.34 -11.94
C GLY A 51 -6.38 20.78 -10.69
N TYR A 52 -5.79 19.75 -10.06
CA TYR A 52 -6.33 19.15 -8.85
C TYR A 52 -5.95 19.96 -7.62
N THR A 53 -6.95 20.46 -6.89
CA THR A 53 -6.77 21.33 -5.72
C THR A 53 -6.98 20.60 -4.39
N ASN A 54 -7.59 19.42 -4.43
CA ASN A 54 -7.91 18.60 -3.26
C ASN A 54 -7.00 17.36 -3.12
N VAL A 55 -5.83 17.40 -3.74
CA VAL A 55 -4.79 16.36 -3.64
C VAL A 55 -3.50 16.99 -3.16
N GLU A 56 -2.89 16.44 -2.13
CA GLU A 56 -1.59 16.86 -1.65
C GLU A 56 -0.62 15.69 -1.52
N PHE A 57 0.68 15.97 -1.62
CA PHE A 57 1.73 14.97 -1.51
C PHE A 57 2.75 15.37 -0.44
N ARG A 58 3.06 14.44 0.46
CA ARG A 58 3.96 14.62 1.58
C ARG A 58 5.16 13.67 1.47
N LEU A 59 6.35 14.17 1.72
CA LEU A 59 7.54 13.36 1.86
C LEU A 59 7.51 12.69 3.24
N GLY A 60 7.65 11.37 3.30
CA GLY A 60 7.65 10.63 4.56
C GLY A 60 7.75 9.14 4.35
N GLU A 61 8.11 8.44 5.42
CA GLU A 61 8.16 6.98 5.50
C GLU A 61 6.82 6.44 5.98
N ILE A 62 6.44 5.25 5.52
CA ILE A 62 5.16 4.63 5.90
C ILE A 62 5.16 4.12 7.35
N GLU A 63 6.34 3.93 7.94
CA GLU A 63 6.54 3.60 9.35
C GLU A 63 6.36 4.81 10.29
N HIS A 64 6.38 6.05 9.74
CA HIS A 64 6.25 7.31 10.49
C HIS A 64 5.49 8.34 9.63
N LEU A 65 4.19 8.15 9.54
CA LEU A 65 3.35 8.93 8.63
C LEU A 65 3.27 10.41 9.05
N PRO A 66 3.57 11.37 8.12
CA PRO A 66 3.41 12.80 8.36
C PRO A 66 1.92 13.21 8.28
N VAL A 67 1.07 12.50 9.00
CA VAL A 67 -0.39 12.63 9.01
C VAL A 67 -0.87 12.62 10.47
N SER A 68 -1.82 13.48 10.79
CA SER A 68 -2.37 13.58 12.14
C SER A 68 -3.18 12.34 12.53
N ASP A 69 -3.26 12.08 13.83
CA ASP A 69 -4.09 11.02 14.39
C ASP A 69 -5.55 11.21 13.96
N GLU A 70 -6.26 10.11 13.74
CA GLU A 70 -7.70 10.07 13.49
C GLU A 70 -8.19 11.08 12.43
N SER A 71 -7.41 11.28 11.35
CA SER A 71 -7.67 12.32 10.36
C SER A 71 -8.12 11.81 9.00
N VAL A 72 -7.95 10.51 8.70
CA VAL A 72 -8.32 9.92 7.41
C VAL A 72 -9.44 8.88 7.53
N ASP A 73 -10.28 8.82 6.52
CA ASP A 73 -11.41 7.88 6.47
C ASP A 73 -10.99 6.55 5.84
N VAL A 74 -10.06 6.61 4.89
CA VAL A 74 -9.60 5.45 4.11
C VAL A 74 -8.10 5.53 3.91
N ILE A 75 -7.44 4.39 4.07
CA ILE A 75 -6.06 4.20 3.60
C ILE A 75 -6.09 3.24 2.42
N ILE A 76 -5.39 3.57 1.36
CA ILE A 76 -5.07 2.67 0.25
C ILE A 76 -3.57 2.42 0.19
N SER A 77 -3.19 1.26 -0.31
CA SER A 77 -1.78 0.91 -0.53
C SER A 77 -1.66 -0.11 -1.66
N ASN A 78 -0.70 0.09 -2.54
CA ASN A 78 -0.46 -0.81 -3.66
C ASN A 78 1.03 -1.18 -3.74
N CYS A 79 1.36 -2.44 -3.40
CA CYS A 79 2.70 -3.03 -3.51
C CYS A 79 3.82 -2.25 -2.80
N VAL A 80 3.56 -1.64 -1.64
CA VAL A 80 4.58 -0.87 -0.92
C VAL A 80 4.92 -1.43 0.47
N ILE A 81 3.96 -2.08 1.15
CA ILE A 81 4.16 -2.53 2.53
C ILE A 81 5.27 -3.59 2.62
N ASN A 82 5.44 -4.41 1.58
CA ASN A 82 6.52 -5.39 1.52
C ASN A 82 7.92 -4.78 1.45
N LEU A 83 8.06 -3.53 1.08
CA LEU A 83 9.34 -2.81 1.07
C LEU A 83 9.77 -2.38 2.49
N SER A 84 8.83 -2.27 3.42
CA SER A 84 9.11 -1.93 4.81
C SER A 84 9.82 -3.08 5.54
N LEU A 85 10.82 -2.71 6.35
CA LEU A 85 11.51 -3.61 7.27
C LEU A 85 10.75 -3.80 8.58
N ASP A 86 9.83 -2.88 8.91
CA ASP A 86 9.00 -2.91 10.11
C ASP A 86 7.51 -2.77 9.77
N LYS A 87 6.95 -3.84 9.20
CA LYS A 87 5.54 -3.91 8.81
C LYS A 87 4.58 -3.74 10.00
N GLU A 88 5.00 -4.19 11.19
CA GLU A 88 4.19 -4.01 12.39
C GLU A 88 4.00 -2.53 12.72
N GLN A 89 5.08 -1.74 12.58
CA GLN A 89 5.03 -0.30 12.76
C GLN A 89 4.16 0.39 11.68
N VAL A 90 4.22 -0.07 10.43
CA VAL A 90 3.34 0.42 9.36
C VAL A 90 1.86 0.25 9.74
N PHE A 91 1.46 -0.92 10.23
CA PHE A 91 0.07 -1.14 10.64
C PHE A 91 -0.33 -0.32 11.87
N LYS A 92 0.59 -0.08 12.82
CA LYS A 92 0.35 0.83 13.96
C LYS A 92 0.12 2.26 13.51
N GLU A 93 0.94 2.77 12.58
CA GLU A 93 0.77 4.10 12.00
C GLU A 93 -0.53 4.22 11.18
N ALA A 94 -0.83 3.21 10.36
CA ALA A 94 -2.08 3.16 9.62
C ALA A 94 -3.30 3.22 10.57
N TYR A 95 -3.26 2.48 11.68
CA TYR A 95 -4.32 2.52 12.67
C TYR A 95 -4.41 3.86 13.39
N ARG A 96 -3.28 4.49 13.72
CA ARG A 96 -3.19 5.80 14.39
C ARG A 96 -3.88 6.91 13.58
N VAL A 97 -3.63 6.95 12.28
CA VAL A 97 -4.12 8.03 11.41
C VAL A 97 -5.57 7.83 10.96
N LEU A 98 -6.09 6.60 11.02
CA LEU A 98 -7.48 6.30 10.69
C LEU A 98 -8.44 6.83 11.74
N LYS A 99 -9.50 7.49 11.30
CA LYS A 99 -10.64 7.82 12.15
C LYS A 99 -11.31 6.57 12.71
N PRO A 100 -11.97 6.63 13.87
CA PRO A 100 -12.84 5.54 14.32
C PRO A 100 -13.85 5.14 13.25
N GLY A 101 -13.86 3.84 12.88
CA GLY A 101 -14.67 3.32 11.78
C GLY A 101 -14.10 3.52 10.38
N GLY A 102 -12.90 4.09 10.27
CA GLY A 102 -12.14 4.15 9.02
C GLY A 102 -11.71 2.76 8.54
N ARG A 103 -11.26 2.67 7.30
CA ARG A 103 -10.91 1.39 6.66
C ARG A 103 -9.57 1.44 5.94
N LEU A 104 -8.89 0.30 5.91
CA LEU A 104 -7.66 0.07 5.19
C LEU A 104 -7.93 -0.87 4.01
N ALA A 105 -7.42 -0.57 2.83
CA ALA A 105 -7.52 -1.41 1.64
C ALA A 105 -6.14 -1.53 0.97
N ILE A 106 -5.56 -2.72 1.04
CA ILE A 106 -4.22 -3.01 0.51
C ILE A 106 -4.34 -3.98 -0.67
N SER A 107 -3.54 -3.73 -1.70
CA SER A 107 -3.25 -4.67 -2.78
C SER A 107 -1.75 -4.99 -2.71
N ASP A 108 -1.39 -6.18 -2.25
CA ASP A 108 0.03 -6.55 -2.12
C ASP A 108 0.25 -8.05 -2.35
N VAL A 109 1.52 -8.42 -2.42
CA VAL A 109 1.96 -9.82 -2.52
C VAL A 109 2.16 -10.38 -1.13
N VAL A 110 1.67 -11.59 -0.88
CA VAL A 110 1.86 -12.30 0.38
C VAL A 110 2.52 -13.65 0.15
N ALA A 111 3.29 -14.14 1.10
CA ALA A 111 3.87 -15.47 1.07
C ALA A 111 2.81 -16.52 1.42
N THR A 112 2.68 -17.53 0.56
CA THR A 112 1.82 -18.71 0.76
C THR A 112 2.60 -19.95 1.12
N ALA A 113 3.92 -19.91 0.85
CA ALA A 113 4.89 -20.95 1.21
C ALA A 113 6.23 -20.32 1.56
N GLU A 114 7.16 -21.12 2.09
CA GLU A 114 8.51 -20.64 2.41
C GLU A 114 9.26 -20.23 1.16
N LEU A 115 9.68 -18.96 1.11
CA LEU A 115 10.45 -18.42 -0.01
C LEU A 115 11.86 -19.00 0.00
N PRO A 116 12.34 -19.61 -1.11
CA PRO A 116 13.71 -20.04 -1.26
C PRO A 116 14.70 -18.90 -0.98
N GLU A 117 15.83 -19.23 -0.34
CA GLU A 117 16.84 -18.22 0.03
C GLU A 117 17.36 -17.42 -1.17
N GLN A 118 17.41 -18.05 -2.35
CA GLN A 118 17.81 -17.42 -3.60
C GLN A 118 16.85 -16.30 -4.02
N ILE A 119 15.54 -16.48 -3.80
CA ILE A 119 14.52 -15.48 -4.08
C ILE A 119 14.59 -14.34 -3.06
N ARG A 120 14.79 -14.65 -1.77
CA ARG A 120 14.92 -13.64 -0.71
C ARG A 120 16.11 -12.70 -0.90
N LYS A 121 17.19 -13.17 -1.53
CA LYS A 121 18.42 -12.39 -1.74
C LYS A 121 18.49 -11.72 -3.12
N ASP A 122 17.52 -11.95 -3.98
CA ASP A 122 17.49 -11.39 -5.33
C ASP A 122 16.95 -9.95 -5.27
N LEU A 123 17.81 -8.97 -5.62
CA LEU A 123 17.47 -7.55 -5.61
C LEU A 123 16.31 -7.20 -6.56
N ALA A 124 16.18 -7.92 -7.68
CA ALA A 124 15.05 -7.73 -8.59
C ALA A 124 13.73 -8.20 -7.95
N MET A 125 13.77 -9.25 -7.12
CA MET A 125 12.62 -9.72 -6.36
C MET A 125 12.26 -8.78 -5.20
N MET A 126 13.26 -8.12 -4.60
CA MET A 126 13.01 -7.08 -3.61
C MET A 126 12.32 -5.87 -4.23
N ALA A 127 12.81 -5.39 -5.37
CA ALA A 127 12.19 -4.29 -6.11
C ALA A 127 10.75 -4.61 -6.57
N GLY A 128 10.44 -5.89 -6.82
CA GLY A 128 9.11 -6.37 -7.16
C GLY A 128 8.21 -6.73 -5.96
N CYS A 129 8.57 -6.32 -4.74
CA CYS A 129 7.82 -6.61 -3.51
C CYS A 129 7.70 -8.11 -3.14
N ILE A 130 8.40 -9.00 -3.85
CA ILE A 130 8.29 -10.46 -3.67
C ILE A 130 9.20 -10.94 -2.53
N ALA A 131 10.44 -10.48 -2.50
CA ALA A 131 11.42 -10.92 -1.48
C ALA A 131 11.03 -10.49 -0.05
N GLY A 132 10.27 -9.41 0.07
CA GLY A 132 9.73 -8.92 1.34
C GLY A 132 8.35 -9.45 1.69
N ALA A 133 7.78 -10.35 0.88
CA ALA A 133 6.45 -10.88 1.13
C ALA A 133 6.38 -11.61 2.48
N GLU A 134 5.40 -11.23 3.29
CA GLU A 134 5.15 -11.82 4.60
C GLU A 134 4.03 -12.85 4.50
N TYR A 135 4.02 -13.83 5.42
CA TYR A 135 2.95 -14.81 5.49
C TYR A 135 1.60 -14.18 5.82
N VAL A 136 0.54 -14.69 5.19
CA VAL A 136 -0.85 -14.22 5.39
C VAL A 136 -1.22 -14.15 6.87
N GLU A 137 -0.90 -15.18 7.66
CA GLU A 137 -1.24 -15.23 9.08
C GLU A 137 -0.43 -14.23 9.92
N ASN A 138 0.81 -13.92 9.54
CA ASN A 138 1.61 -12.91 10.21
C ASN A 138 1.04 -11.52 9.93
N ILE A 139 0.64 -11.24 8.69
CA ILE A 139 -0.04 -9.98 8.33
C ILE A 139 -1.32 -9.82 9.17
N ARG A 140 -2.14 -10.87 9.25
CA ARG A 140 -3.35 -10.87 10.08
C ARG A 140 -3.03 -10.54 11.54
N THR A 141 -2.00 -11.18 12.09
CA THR A 141 -1.57 -10.99 13.48
C THR A 141 -1.09 -9.55 13.71
N MET A 142 -0.26 -9.01 12.82
CA MET A 142 0.22 -7.61 12.91
C MET A 142 -0.94 -6.61 12.88
N MET A 143 -1.92 -6.82 11.99
CA MET A 143 -3.11 -5.97 11.92
C MET A 143 -3.95 -6.06 13.19
N GLN A 144 -4.17 -7.27 13.74
CA GLN A 144 -4.89 -7.47 15.00
C GLN A 144 -4.18 -6.76 16.16
N ASN A 145 -2.86 -6.91 16.25
CA ASN A 145 -2.03 -6.26 17.29
C ASN A 145 -2.10 -4.72 17.19
N ALA A 146 -2.21 -4.17 15.98
CA ALA A 146 -2.39 -2.74 15.76
C ALA A 146 -3.80 -2.25 16.14
N GLY A 147 -4.80 -3.13 16.25
CA GLY A 147 -6.17 -2.79 16.66
C GLY A 147 -7.23 -2.96 15.56
N PHE A 148 -6.85 -3.38 14.35
CA PHE A 148 -7.80 -3.62 13.26
C PHE A 148 -8.76 -4.77 13.59
N LYS A 149 -10.00 -4.63 13.12
CA LYS A 149 -11.09 -5.62 13.23
C LYS A 149 -11.62 -5.94 11.84
N ASP A 150 -12.39 -7.01 11.74
CA ASP A 150 -13.03 -7.44 10.47
C ASP A 150 -12.04 -7.63 9.31
N ILE A 151 -10.86 -8.18 9.62
CA ILE A 151 -9.75 -8.36 8.68
C ILE A 151 -10.11 -9.43 7.65
N ARG A 152 -10.11 -9.03 6.38
CA ARG A 152 -10.35 -9.91 5.23
C ARG A 152 -9.08 -9.97 4.40
N LEU A 153 -8.61 -11.17 4.15
CA LEU A 153 -7.41 -11.44 3.33
C LEU A 153 -7.87 -12.38 2.20
N THR A 154 -7.98 -11.85 0.99
CA THR A 154 -8.55 -12.57 -0.14
C THR A 154 -7.55 -12.63 -1.30
N PRO A 155 -7.17 -13.83 -1.79
CA PRO A 155 -6.34 -13.94 -2.98
C PRO A 155 -7.08 -13.38 -4.19
N LYS A 156 -6.37 -12.74 -5.09
CA LYS A 156 -6.92 -12.32 -6.39
C LYS A 156 -7.05 -13.54 -7.31
N ASP A 157 -8.15 -13.64 -8.04
CA ASP A 157 -8.43 -14.78 -8.93
C ASP A 157 -7.35 -14.96 -10.00
N ASN A 158 -6.76 -13.87 -10.50
CA ASN A 158 -5.71 -13.85 -11.50
C ASN A 158 -4.30 -13.69 -10.91
N SER A 159 -4.11 -14.00 -9.62
CA SER A 159 -2.84 -13.80 -8.91
C SER A 159 -1.65 -14.44 -9.64
N ARG A 160 -1.80 -15.68 -10.11
CA ARG A 160 -0.72 -16.40 -10.81
C ARG A 160 -0.32 -15.71 -12.11
N GLU A 161 -1.27 -15.29 -12.92
CA GLU A 161 -1.02 -14.56 -14.17
C GLU A 161 -0.29 -13.23 -13.94
N ILE A 162 -0.67 -12.51 -12.89
CA ILE A 162 -0.02 -11.25 -12.49
C ILE A 162 1.44 -11.52 -12.17
N LEU A 163 1.72 -12.49 -11.31
CA LEU A 163 3.08 -12.82 -10.87
C LEU A 163 3.96 -13.35 -11.99
N GLU A 164 3.43 -14.21 -12.86
CA GLU A 164 4.14 -14.74 -14.03
C GLU A 164 4.47 -13.62 -15.02
N SER A 165 3.63 -12.59 -15.15
CA SER A 165 3.93 -11.42 -15.99
C SER A 165 5.10 -10.58 -15.46
N TRP A 166 5.32 -10.55 -14.15
CA TRP A 166 6.41 -9.80 -13.51
C TRP A 166 7.74 -10.55 -13.57
N VAL A 167 7.69 -11.87 -13.40
CA VAL A 167 8.89 -12.71 -13.33
C VAL A 167 8.63 -14.02 -14.07
N PRO A 168 8.73 -13.99 -15.40
CA PRO A 168 8.56 -15.18 -16.21
C PRO A 168 9.62 -16.26 -15.87
N ASP A 169 9.24 -17.52 -15.99
CA ASP A 169 10.11 -18.72 -15.87
C ASP A 169 10.62 -19.06 -14.46
N ARG A 170 10.14 -18.43 -13.38
CA ARG A 170 10.59 -18.71 -12.01
C ARG A 170 9.59 -19.43 -11.10
N ASN A 171 8.40 -19.79 -11.59
CA ASN A 171 7.33 -20.46 -10.83
C ASN A 171 7.02 -19.79 -9.46
N ILE A 172 7.10 -18.48 -9.41
CA ILE A 172 6.95 -17.68 -8.17
C ILE A 172 5.57 -17.87 -7.56
N GLY A 173 4.55 -18.08 -8.39
CA GLY A 173 3.19 -18.38 -7.95
C GLY A 173 3.02 -19.60 -7.06
N ASP A 174 4.07 -20.42 -6.88
CA ASP A 174 4.06 -21.53 -5.93
C ASP A 174 4.39 -21.09 -4.51
N PHE A 175 4.96 -19.89 -4.32
CA PHE A 175 5.45 -19.36 -3.04
C PHE A 175 4.74 -18.11 -2.57
N VAL A 176 4.18 -17.33 -3.50
CA VAL A 176 3.51 -16.07 -3.22
C VAL A 176 2.22 -15.93 -4.01
N ALA A 177 1.33 -15.09 -3.51
CA ALA A 177 0.10 -14.73 -4.21
C ALA A 177 -0.23 -13.25 -4.03
N SER A 178 -0.90 -12.63 -5.01
CA SER A 178 -1.42 -11.27 -4.90
C SER A 178 -2.73 -11.31 -4.13
N TYR A 179 -2.85 -10.47 -3.10
CA TYR A 179 -4.00 -10.40 -2.20
C TYR A 179 -4.64 -9.02 -2.20
N ILE A 180 -5.91 -9.00 -1.84
CA ILE A 180 -6.61 -7.83 -1.31
C ILE A 180 -6.77 -8.04 0.20
N ILE A 181 -6.36 -7.05 0.93
CA ILE A 181 -6.33 -7.03 2.40
C ILE A 181 -7.18 -5.86 2.88
#